data_44435727c44c985184c36f5640af825c
#
_entry.id   44435727c44c985184c36f5640af825c
#
_cell.length_a   1.000
_cell.length_b   1.000
_cell.length_c   1.000
_cell.angle_alpha   90.00
_cell.angle_beta   90.00
_cell.angle_gamma   90.00
#
_symmetry.space_group_name_H-M   'P 1'
#
loop_
_entity.id
_entity.type
_entity.pdbx_description
1 polymer ?
#
loop_
_entity_poly.entity_id
_entity_poly.type
_entity_poly.pdbx_seq_one_letter_code
_entity_poly.pdbx_strand_id
1 'polypeptide(L)'
;MRRRLAVLGSPVAHSLSPTLHTAAYQHLGLDWVYERHEVREAELAGFVDGLDSSWRGLSATMPLKEELLALADERDIASMLTGAANTLLLDDDGVRRVRNTDVAGIERALRDAGVVTAEHAVIVGAGATARSVLVALEGLGLRSAVLAVREPARAQAMVTLGDRLGLELDVVRLTDLDQVVDECDVVAWTLPNGVGLHQPLPFDARTSAVALDVTYHPWPGPLAAQWLEVGGRVASGRDMLLHQAVRQVRFFVSGQTEVPLDDESGVEAAMRAALDLV
;
A
#
# COMPACT_ATOMS: atom_id res chain seq x y z
N MET A 1 5.92 -27.30 11.83
CA MET A 1 6.88 -27.27 10.69
C MET A 1 7.23 -25.81 10.43
N ARG A 2 8.49 -25.48 10.32
CA ARG A 2 8.95 -24.11 10.06
C ARG A 2 8.50 -23.68 8.67
N ARG A 3 7.72 -22.60 8.57
CA ARG A 3 7.26 -22.03 7.29
C ARG A 3 8.14 -20.85 6.90
N ARG A 4 8.34 -20.68 5.59
CA ARG A 4 9.08 -19.57 5.00
C ARG A 4 8.15 -18.60 4.29
N LEU A 5 8.43 -17.33 4.43
CA LEU A 5 7.75 -16.24 3.75
C LEU A 5 8.79 -15.19 3.36
N ALA A 6 8.47 -14.36 2.40
CA ALA A 6 9.36 -13.27 2.02
C ALA A 6 8.61 -12.10 1.38
N VAL A 7 9.24 -10.92 1.41
CA VAL A 7 8.91 -9.82 0.52
C VAL A 7 9.82 -9.85 -0.70
N LEU A 8 9.20 -9.69 -1.88
CA LEU A 8 9.86 -9.60 -3.18
C LEU A 8 9.73 -8.19 -3.75
N GLY A 9 10.76 -7.73 -4.46
CA GLY A 9 10.78 -6.43 -5.14
C GLY A 9 12.15 -6.10 -5.69
N SER A 10 12.29 -5.00 -6.43
CA SER A 10 13.59 -4.50 -6.89
C SER A 10 13.55 -2.97 -7.03
N PRO A 11 14.25 -2.23 -6.14
CA PRO A 11 15.01 -2.69 -4.97
C PRO A 11 14.12 -3.08 -3.78
N VAL A 12 14.58 -3.98 -2.91
CA VAL A 12 13.82 -4.45 -1.74
C VAL A 12 14.61 -4.34 -0.41
N ALA A 13 15.87 -3.95 -0.48
CA ALA A 13 16.79 -3.93 0.67
C ALA A 13 16.27 -3.11 1.87
N HIS A 14 15.53 -2.04 1.61
CA HIS A 14 15.00 -1.12 2.63
C HIS A 14 13.59 -1.48 3.13
N SER A 15 13.03 -2.63 2.70
CA SER A 15 11.70 -3.05 3.14
C SER A 15 11.70 -3.33 4.65
N LEU A 16 10.72 -2.77 5.37
CA LEU A 16 10.49 -3.02 6.79
C LEU A 16 9.54 -4.20 7.04
N SER A 17 9.04 -4.85 5.99
CA SER A 17 8.14 -6.02 6.12
C SER A 17 8.74 -7.15 6.97
N PRO A 18 10.04 -7.53 6.84
CA PRO A 18 10.61 -8.55 7.71
C PRO A 18 10.58 -8.20 9.20
N THR A 19 10.78 -6.92 9.54
CA THR A 19 10.70 -6.43 10.93
C THR A 19 9.28 -6.64 11.49
N LEU A 20 8.26 -6.22 10.75
CA LEU A 20 6.86 -6.34 11.11
C LEU A 20 6.43 -7.80 11.25
N HIS A 21 6.66 -8.61 10.21
CA HIS A 21 6.23 -10.00 10.19
C HIS A 21 6.94 -10.85 11.23
N THR A 22 8.24 -10.60 11.49
CA THR A 22 8.96 -11.29 12.56
C THR A 22 8.36 -10.99 13.92
N ALA A 23 8.03 -9.73 14.21
CA ALA A 23 7.39 -9.34 15.46
C ALA A 23 6.00 -10.00 15.61
N ALA A 24 5.20 -10.03 14.54
CA ALA A 24 3.90 -10.69 14.53
C ALA A 24 4.01 -12.20 14.80
N TYR A 25 4.91 -12.88 14.12
CA TYR A 25 5.08 -14.34 14.28
C TYR A 25 5.63 -14.72 15.65
N GLN A 26 6.54 -13.91 16.20
CA GLN A 26 7.03 -14.09 17.58
C GLN A 26 5.89 -13.94 18.59
N HIS A 27 5.05 -12.91 18.45
CA HIS A 27 3.89 -12.70 19.32
C HIS A 27 2.89 -13.87 19.25
N LEU A 28 2.63 -14.38 18.05
CA LEU A 28 1.74 -15.52 17.80
C LEU A 28 2.37 -16.88 18.16
N GLY A 29 3.63 -16.93 18.60
CA GLY A 29 4.33 -18.17 18.89
C GLY A 29 4.56 -19.08 17.67
N LEU A 30 4.60 -18.50 16.46
CA LEU A 30 4.81 -19.22 15.20
C LEU A 30 6.31 -19.35 14.89
N ASP A 31 6.78 -20.58 14.60
CA ASP A 31 8.13 -20.83 14.10
C ASP A 31 8.19 -20.55 12.59
N TRP A 32 7.95 -19.29 12.21
CA TRP A 32 7.96 -18.83 10.84
C TRP A 32 9.10 -17.85 10.60
N VAL A 33 9.66 -17.86 9.37
CA VAL A 33 10.74 -16.96 8.95
C VAL A 33 10.25 -16.09 7.82
N TYR A 34 10.52 -14.79 7.93
CA TYR A 34 10.18 -13.82 6.89
C TYR A 34 11.44 -13.14 6.37
N GLU A 35 11.70 -13.30 5.07
CA GLU A 35 12.94 -12.90 4.40
C GLU A 35 12.72 -11.73 3.42
N ARG A 36 13.80 -11.24 2.80
CA ARG A 36 13.77 -10.35 1.63
C ARG A 36 14.47 -11.03 0.48
N HIS A 37 13.86 -11.00 -0.71
CA HIS A 37 14.52 -11.45 -1.92
C HIS A 37 14.38 -10.38 -3.00
N GLU A 38 15.50 -9.94 -3.55
CA GLU A 38 15.47 -9.06 -4.72
C GLU A 38 15.13 -9.88 -5.95
N VAL A 39 13.98 -9.56 -6.56
CA VAL A 39 13.43 -10.26 -7.73
C VAL A 39 12.91 -9.20 -8.68
N ARG A 40 13.26 -9.35 -9.96
CA ARG A 40 12.78 -8.50 -11.05
C ARG A 40 11.54 -9.12 -11.70
N GLU A 41 10.79 -8.31 -12.45
CA GLU A 41 9.56 -8.73 -13.16
C GLU A 41 9.76 -10.04 -13.94
N ALA A 42 10.80 -10.10 -14.79
CA ALA A 42 11.07 -11.26 -15.62
C ALA A 42 11.48 -12.54 -14.85
N GLU A 43 11.84 -12.40 -13.58
CA GLU A 43 12.31 -13.51 -12.73
C GLU A 43 11.19 -14.06 -11.84
N LEU A 44 10.10 -13.31 -11.64
CA LEU A 44 9.07 -13.63 -10.66
C LEU A 44 8.42 -14.99 -10.87
N ALA A 45 8.02 -15.30 -12.10
CA ALA A 45 7.36 -16.58 -12.39
C ALA A 45 8.28 -17.77 -12.07
N GLY A 46 9.55 -17.73 -12.53
CA GLY A 46 10.53 -18.77 -12.25
C GLY A 46 10.85 -18.89 -10.75
N PHE A 47 10.88 -17.77 -10.02
CA PHE A 47 11.05 -17.77 -8.58
C PHE A 47 9.89 -18.49 -7.88
N VAL A 48 8.65 -18.17 -8.22
CA VAL A 48 7.45 -18.77 -7.63
C VAL A 48 7.33 -20.26 -7.98
N ASP A 49 7.65 -20.65 -9.21
CA ASP A 49 7.63 -22.04 -9.66
C ASP A 49 8.70 -22.91 -8.98
N GLY A 50 9.79 -22.32 -8.53
CA GLY A 50 10.88 -23.01 -7.82
C GLY A 50 10.67 -23.17 -6.30
N LEU A 51 9.54 -22.70 -5.74
CA LEU A 51 9.29 -22.80 -4.31
C LEU A 51 8.86 -24.21 -3.90
N ASP A 52 9.36 -24.67 -2.79
CA ASP A 52 8.99 -25.97 -2.20
C ASP A 52 7.85 -25.81 -1.15
N SER A 53 7.40 -26.93 -0.60
CA SER A 53 6.30 -26.97 0.38
C SER A 53 6.60 -26.31 1.74
N SER A 54 7.83 -25.85 1.98
CA SER A 54 8.15 -25.07 3.18
C SER A 54 7.65 -23.62 3.08
N TRP A 55 7.38 -23.15 1.87
CA TRP A 55 6.88 -21.79 1.66
C TRP A 55 5.39 -21.68 1.95
N ARG A 56 5.02 -20.64 2.69
CA ARG A 56 3.62 -20.32 3.02
C ARG A 56 3.08 -19.18 2.18
N GLY A 57 3.94 -18.24 1.81
CA GLY A 57 3.49 -17.12 1.00
C GLY A 57 4.55 -16.07 0.74
N LEU A 58 4.16 -15.09 -0.06
CA LEU A 58 5.02 -14.00 -0.48
C LEU A 58 4.28 -12.67 -0.39
N SER A 59 5.00 -11.60 -0.04
CA SER A 59 4.55 -10.25 -0.28
C SER A 59 5.29 -9.65 -1.48
N ALA A 60 4.64 -8.78 -2.23
CA ALA A 60 5.25 -8.09 -3.36
C ALA A 60 5.20 -6.56 -3.16
N THR A 61 6.33 -5.94 -3.46
CA THR A 61 6.42 -4.50 -3.64
C THR A 61 6.80 -4.16 -5.09
N MET A 62 7.07 -2.89 -5.36
CA MET A 62 7.49 -2.45 -6.70
C MET A 62 8.70 -3.27 -7.21
N PRO A 63 8.68 -3.69 -8.49
CA PRO A 63 7.66 -3.45 -9.51
C PRO A 63 6.63 -4.59 -9.64
N LEU A 64 6.59 -5.58 -8.76
CA LEU A 64 6.06 -6.94 -8.95
C LEU A 64 4.54 -7.11 -8.75
N LYS A 65 3.81 -6.06 -8.34
CA LYS A 65 2.39 -6.20 -7.92
C LYS A 65 1.45 -6.61 -9.06
N GLU A 66 1.73 -6.17 -10.29
CA GLU A 66 0.92 -6.51 -11.47
C GLU A 66 1.24 -7.94 -11.94
N GLU A 67 2.53 -8.29 -11.99
CA GLU A 67 3.00 -9.63 -12.35
C GLU A 67 2.54 -10.68 -11.34
N LEU A 68 2.53 -10.35 -10.03
CA LEU A 68 2.04 -11.27 -9.01
C LEU A 68 0.56 -11.60 -9.22
N LEU A 69 -0.25 -10.61 -9.61
CA LEU A 69 -1.65 -10.82 -9.96
C LEU A 69 -1.82 -11.77 -11.15
N ALA A 70 -0.91 -11.70 -12.13
CA ALA A 70 -0.97 -12.55 -13.32
C ALA A 70 -0.71 -14.04 -13.00
N LEU A 71 0.02 -14.35 -11.92
CA LEU A 71 0.33 -15.72 -11.50
C LEU A 71 -0.78 -16.39 -10.67
N ALA A 72 -1.87 -15.67 -10.39
CA ALA A 72 -2.89 -16.10 -9.44
C ALA A 72 -3.95 -17.02 -10.07
N ASP A 73 -4.33 -18.07 -9.36
CA ASP A 73 -5.51 -18.89 -9.64
C ASP A 73 -6.77 -18.23 -9.03
N GLU A 74 -6.66 -17.68 -7.82
CA GLU A 74 -7.75 -16.99 -7.13
C GLU A 74 -7.35 -15.56 -6.75
N ARG A 75 -8.28 -14.62 -6.93
CA ARG A 75 -8.09 -13.17 -6.74
C ARG A 75 -9.20 -12.59 -5.89
N ASP A 76 -8.89 -11.58 -5.06
CA ASP A 76 -9.92 -10.80 -4.38
C ASP A 76 -10.43 -9.63 -5.23
N ILE A 77 -11.50 -9.01 -4.76
CA ILE A 77 -12.11 -7.86 -5.44
C ILE A 77 -11.11 -6.70 -5.52
N ALA A 78 -10.36 -6.42 -4.44
CA ALA A 78 -9.40 -5.34 -4.39
C ALA A 78 -8.28 -5.52 -5.44
N SER A 79 -7.72 -6.73 -5.56
CA SER A 79 -6.69 -7.01 -6.57
C SER A 79 -7.24 -6.92 -8.01
N MET A 80 -8.49 -7.37 -8.24
CA MET A 80 -9.13 -7.27 -9.56
C MET A 80 -9.46 -5.82 -9.94
N LEU A 81 -9.89 -5.00 -8.99
CA LEU A 81 -10.17 -3.58 -9.24
C LEU A 81 -8.88 -2.81 -9.52
N THR A 82 -7.88 -2.97 -8.67
CA THR A 82 -6.62 -2.23 -8.78
C THR A 82 -5.71 -2.75 -9.89
N GLY A 83 -5.95 -3.97 -10.39
CA GLY A 83 -5.04 -4.64 -11.32
C GLY A 83 -3.68 -4.95 -10.69
N ALA A 84 -3.61 -5.13 -9.36
CA ALA A 84 -2.38 -5.36 -8.62
C ALA A 84 -2.63 -6.17 -7.35
N ALA A 85 -1.70 -7.05 -7.00
CA ALA A 85 -1.70 -7.81 -5.75
C ALA A 85 -0.38 -7.61 -5.00
N ASN A 86 -0.44 -7.47 -3.69
CA ASN A 86 0.75 -7.35 -2.86
C ASN A 86 1.01 -8.58 -1.98
N THR A 87 0.14 -9.60 -2.03
CA THR A 87 0.22 -10.78 -1.17
C THR A 87 -0.18 -12.03 -1.95
N LEU A 88 0.65 -13.06 -1.89
CA LEU A 88 0.39 -14.39 -2.43
C LEU A 88 0.43 -15.41 -1.29
N LEU A 89 -0.64 -16.18 -1.14
CA LEU A 89 -0.69 -17.36 -0.28
C LEU A 89 -0.42 -18.59 -1.14
N LEU A 90 0.47 -19.44 -0.65
CA LEU A 90 0.77 -20.76 -1.18
C LEU A 90 0.16 -21.78 -0.20
N ASP A 91 -0.96 -22.35 -0.57
CA ASP A 91 -1.64 -23.34 0.27
C ASP A 91 -1.24 -24.76 -0.11
N ASP A 92 -1.47 -25.70 0.83
CA ASP A 92 -1.09 -27.10 0.64
C ASP A 92 -1.90 -27.79 -0.48
N ASP A 93 -2.98 -27.15 -0.98
CA ASP A 93 -3.78 -27.58 -2.13
C ASP A 93 -3.16 -27.19 -3.49
N GLY A 94 -2.04 -26.46 -3.48
CA GLY A 94 -1.35 -26.00 -4.69
C GLY A 94 -1.98 -24.78 -5.37
N VAL A 95 -3.08 -24.22 -4.82
CA VAL A 95 -3.77 -23.05 -5.36
C VAL A 95 -3.03 -21.76 -4.97
N ARG A 96 -2.76 -20.92 -5.95
CA ARG A 96 -2.13 -19.61 -5.78
C ARG A 96 -3.20 -18.55 -5.53
N ARG A 97 -3.35 -18.13 -4.28
CA ARG A 97 -4.33 -17.11 -3.89
C ARG A 97 -3.66 -15.77 -3.67
N VAL A 98 -4.11 -14.74 -4.37
CA VAL A 98 -3.57 -13.39 -4.18
C VAL A 98 -4.59 -12.44 -3.57
N ARG A 99 -4.06 -11.42 -2.86
CA ARG A 99 -4.84 -10.34 -2.25
C ARG A 99 -4.13 -9.00 -2.45
N ASN A 100 -4.91 -7.92 -2.48
CA ASN A 100 -4.37 -6.58 -2.35
C ASN A 100 -4.73 -6.02 -0.97
N THR A 101 -3.79 -6.11 -0.03
CA THR A 101 -3.99 -5.61 1.34
C THR A 101 -3.68 -4.12 1.48
N ASP A 102 -3.11 -3.46 0.45
CA ASP A 102 -2.82 -2.02 0.47
C ASP A 102 -4.11 -1.19 0.62
N VAL A 103 -5.20 -1.57 -0.06
CA VAL A 103 -6.48 -0.86 0.02
C VAL A 103 -6.95 -0.73 1.47
N ALA A 104 -7.02 -1.85 2.19
CA ALA A 104 -7.42 -1.85 3.59
C ALA A 104 -6.40 -1.14 4.50
N GLY A 105 -5.11 -1.24 4.19
CA GLY A 105 -4.05 -0.53 4.91
C GLY A 105 -4.15 0.99 4.77
N ILE A 106 -4.43 1.48 3.57
CA ILE A 106 -4.65 2.90 3.28
C ILE A 106 -5.91 3.40 3.99
N GLU A 107 -7.03 2.69 3.83
CA GLU A 107 -8.29 3.07 4.47
C GLU A 107 -8.11 3.20 5.99
N ARG A 108 -7.46 2.25 6.63
CA ARG A 108 -7.24 2.27 8.07
C ARG A 108 -6.30 3.41 8.49
N ALA A 109 -5.20 3.64 7.77
CA ALA A 109 -4.29 4.76 8.06
C ALA A 109 -4.99 6.12 7.93
N LEU A 110 -5.85 6.30 6.94
CA LEU A 110 -6.66 7.51 6.78
C LEU A 110 -7.66 7.68 7.93
N ARG A 111 -8.36 6.62 8.35
CA ARG A 111 -9.28 6.65 9.49
C ARG A 111 -8.56 6.98 10.81
N ASP A 112 -7.38 6.41 11.03
CA ASP A 112 -6.56 6.70 12.21
C ASP A 112 -6.08 8.16 12.22
N ALA A 113 -5.87 8.77 11.05
CA ALA A 113 -5.60 10.20 10.89
C ALA A 113 -6.86 11.08 10.98
N GLY A 114 -8.03 10.50 11.25
CA GLY A 114 -9.30 11.21 11.49
C GLY A 114 -10.13 11.46 10.23
N VAL A 115 -9.88 10.76 9.11
CA VAL A 115 -10.77 10.80 7.93
C VAL A 115 -11.98 9.90 8.19
N VAL A 116 -13.16 10.49 8.26
CA VAL A 116 -14.44 9.76 8.36
C VAL A 116 -15.01 9.53 6.97
N THR A 117 -15.05 10.59 6.16
CA THR A 117 -15.46 10.59 4.75
C THR A 117 -14.48 11.48 3.97
N ALA A 118 -14.33 11.21 2.68
CA ALA A 118 -13.54 12.03 1.77
C ALA A 118 -14.29 12.11 0.43
N GLU A 119 -14.85 13.26 0.10
CA GLU A 119 -15.60 13.45 -1.14
C GLU A 119 -14.68 13.90 -2.30
N HIS A 120 -13.62 14.65 -1.99
CA HIS A 120 -12.69 15.20 -2.96
C HIS A 120 -11.25 14.90 -2.58
N ALA A 121 -10.43 14.49 -3.53
CA ALA A 121 -9.03 14.16 -3.28
C ALA A 121 -8.08 14.64 -4.39
N VAL A 122 -6.83 14.82 -4.02
CA VAL A 122 -5.72 14.96 -4.96
C VAL A 122 -4.82 13.73 -4.82
N ILE A 123 -4.57 13.02 -5.91
CA ILE A 123 -3.71 11.83 -5.93
C ILE A 123 -2.50 12.10 -6.82
N VAL A 124 -1.30 12.08 -6.24
CA VAL A 124 -0.05 12.28 -6.95
C VAL A 124 0.57 10.94 -7.31
N GLY A 125 0.59 10.64 -8.61
CA GLY A 125 1.05 9.37 -9.17
C GLY A 125 -0.07 8.54 -9.80
N ALA A 126 0.30 7.51 -10.58
CA ALA A 126 -0.63 6.65 -11.31
C ALA A 126 -0.22 5.16 -11.27
N GLY A 127 0.62 4.75 -10.34
CA GLY A 127 1.08 3.37 -10.18
C GLY A 127 0.10 2.48 -9.41
N ALA A 128 0.51 1.26 -9.11
CA ALA A 128 -0.30 0.29 -8.37
C ALA A 128 -0.79 0.84 -7.01
N THR A 129 0.07 1.54 -6.26
CA THR A 129 -0.31 2.16 -4.98
C THR A 129 -1.34 3.29 -5.18
N ALA A 130 -1.22 4.11 -6.24
CA ALA A 130 -2.22 5.14 -6.55
C ALA A 130 -3.60 4.52 -6.84
N ARG A 131 -3.66 3.38 -7.56
CA ARG A 131 -4.90 2.65 -7.77
C ARG A 131 -5.49 2.11 -6.46
N SER A 132 -4.64 1.63 -5.54
CA SER A 132 -5.09 1.21 -4.21
C SER A 132 -5.63 2.38 -3.39
N VAL A 133 -5.01 3.59 -3.50
CA VAL A 133 -5.52 4.83 -2.88
C VAL A 133 -6.90 5.18 -3.43
N LEU A 134 -7.08 5.12 -4.76
CA LEU A 134 -8.37 5.46 -5.38
C LEU A 134 -9.50 4.54 -4.88
N VAL A 135 -9.25 3.22 -4.81
CA VAL A 135 -10.22 2.25 -4.30
C VAL A 135 -10.49 2.46 -2.80
N ALA A 136 -9.47 2.75 -2.00
CA ALA A 136 -9.65 3.03 -0.57
C ALA A 136 -10.47 4.30 -0.32
N LEU A 137 -10.24 5.35 -1.10
CA LEU A 137 -10.98 6.61 -1.02
C LEU A 137 -12.43 6.45 -1.51
N GLU A 138 -12.68 5.64 -2.54
CA GLU A 138 -14.04 5.31 -2.97
C GLU A 138 -14.84 4.68 -1.81
N GLY A 139 -14.24 3.73 -1.07
CA GLY A 139 -14.82 3.16 0.15
C GLY A 139 -15.03 4.20 1.29
N LEU A 140 -14.40 5.37 1.24
CA LEU A 140 -14.59 6.50 2.14
C LEU A 140 -15.55 7.57 1.59
N GLY A 141 -16.17 7.33 0.44
CA GLY A 141 -17.19 8.21 -0.15
C GLY A 141 -16.69 9.18 -1.20
N LEU A 142 -15.51 8.91 -1.80
CA LEU A 142 -14.95 9.75 -2.87
C LEU A 142 -15.95 9.91 -4.02
N ARG A 143 -16.07 11.13 -4.53
CA ARG A 143 -16.88 11.49 -5.70
C ARG A 143 -16.01 11.93 -6.86
N SER A 144 -14.98 12.73 -6.56
CA SER A 144 -14.06 13.21 -7.57
C SER A 144 -12.62 13.27 -7.06
N ALA A 145 -11.67 13.13 -7.99
CA ALA A 145 -10.27 13.35 -7.66
C ALA A 145 -9.50 13.99 -8.81
N VAL A 146 -8.49 14.77 -8.45
CA VAL A 146 -7.49 15.26 -9.39
C VAL A 146 -6.28 14.32 -9.35
N LEU A 147 -5.93 13.77 -10.52
CA LEU A 147 -4.75 12.91 -10.69
C LEU A 147 -3.59 13.75 -11.21
N ALA A 148 -2.62 14.03 -10.36
CA ALA A 148 -1.41 14.77 -10.74
C ALA A 148 -0.30 13.81 -11.17
N VAL A 149 0.07 13.84 -12.45
CA VAL A 149 1.04 12.91 -13.05
C VAL A 149 2.09 13.66 -13.89
N ARG A 150 3.27 13.07 -14.04
CA ARG A 150 4.31 13.63 -14.91
C ARG A 150 3.88 13.59 -16.39
N GLU A 151 3.28 12.50 -16.79
CA GLU A 151 2.83 12.23 -18.17
C GLU A 151 1.36 11.80 -18.14
N PRO A 152 0.41 12.64 -18.62
CA PRO A 152 -1.02 12.32 -18.60
C PRO A 152 -1.37 10.98 -19.26
N ALA A 153 -0.65 10.57 -20.30
CA ALA A 153 -0.87 9.28 -20.95
C ALA A 153 -0.71 8.07 -20.01
N ARG A 154 0.05 8.19 -18.92
CA ARG A 154 0.22 7.13 -17.92
C ARG A 154 -0.95 7.02 -16.95
N ALA A 155 -1.86 7.98 -16.94
CA ALA A 155 -3.04 7.96 -16.07
C ALA A 155 -4.19 7.07 -16.62
N GLN A 156 -4.07 6.52 -17.84
CA GLN A 156 -5.17 5.80 -18.48
C GLN A 156 -5.75 4.66 -17.62
N ALA A 157 -4.90 3.90 -16.93
CA ALA A 157 -5.36 2.83 -16.04
C ALA A 157 -6.17 3.38 -14.83
N MET A 158 -5.77 4.56 -14.31
CA MET A 158 -6.50 5.25 -13.24
C MET A 158 -7.85 5.78 -13.74
N VAL A 159 -7.88 6.40 -14.93
CA VAL A 159 -9.13 6.90 -15.54
C VAL A 159 -10.10 5.75 -15.75
N THR A 160 -9.65 4.65 -16.36
CA THR A 160 -10.47 3.45 -16.56
C THR A 160 -10.99 2.88 -15.22
N LEU A 161 -10.18 2.89 -14.18
CA LEU A 161 -10.62 2.48 -12.84
C LEU A 161 -11.68 3.44 -12.29
N GLY A 162 -11.46 4.76 -12.40
CA GLY A 162 -12.43 5.78 -12.00
C GLY A 162 -13.79 5.61 -12.67
N ASP A 163 -13.80 5.42 -14.00
CA ASP A 163 -15.03 5.15 -14.75
C ASP A 163 -15.77 3.92 -14.21
N ARG A 164 -15.05 2.84 -13.90
CA ARG A 164 -15.65 1.62 -13.32
C ARG A 164 -16.20 1.82 -11.91
N LEU A 165 -15.64 2.74 -11.14
CA LEU A 165 -16.08 3.11 -9.79
C LEU A 165 -17.12 4.24 -9.78
N GLY A 166 -17.44 4.82 -10.95
CA GLY A 166 -18.37 5.94 -11.05
C GLY A 166 -17.82 7.26 -10.50
N LEU A 167 -16.49 7.46 -10.55
CA LEU A 167 -15.81 8.64 -10.03
C LEU A 167 -15.50 9.65 -11.14
N GLU A 168 -15.57 10.93 -10.83
CA GLU A 168 -15.11 12.00 -11.71
C GLU A 168 -13.59 12.20 -11.50
N LEU A 169 -12.79 11.98 -12.55
CA LEU A 169 -11.33 12.11 -12.47
C LEU A 169 -10.81 13.13 -13.47
N ASP A 170 -10.17 14.18 -12.97
CA ASP A 170 -9.42 15.14 -13.76
C ASP A 170 -7.94 14.81 -13.75
N VAL A 171 -7.31 14.79 -14.93
CA VAL A 171 -5.87 14.49 -15.06
C VAL A 171 -5.11 15.78 -15.37
N VAL A 172 -4.18 16.12 -14.48
CA VAL A 172 -3.32 17.30 -14.64
C VAL A 172 -1.84 16.89 -14.68
N ARG A 173 -1.00 17.78 -15.20
CA ARG A 173 0.45 17.61 -15.06
C ARG A 173 0.87 17.93 -13.62
N LEU A 174 1.87 17.21 -13.12
CA LEU A 174 2.42 17.47 -11.78
C LEU A 174 2.91 18.93 -11.62
N THR A 175 3.31 19.58 -12.71
CA THR A 175 3.71 21.00 -12.74
C THR A 175 2.57 21.99 -12.53
N ASP A 176 1.32 21.54 -12.68
CA ASP A 176 0.13 22.38 -12.64
C ASP A 176 -0.67 22.13 -11.33
N LEU A 177 -0.08 21.42 -10.39
CA LEU A 177 -0.71 20.98 -9.15
C LEU A 177 -1.15 22.13 -8.24
N ASP A 178 -0.43 23.27 -8.26
CA ASP A 178 -0.76 24.49 -7.50
C ASP A 178 -2.14 25.08 -7.84
N GLN A 179 -2.64 24.79 -9.05
CA GLN A 179 -3.91 25.35 -9.53
C GLN A 179 -5.15 24.55 -9.05
N VAL A 180 -4.96 23.37 -8.45
CA VAL A 180 -6.06 22.40 -8.25
C VAL A 180 -6.26 21.93 -6.81
N VAL A 181 -5.46 22.38 -5.84
CA VAL A 181 -5.48 21.87 -4.44
C VAL A 181 -6.45 22.63 -3.53
N ASP A 182 -7.30 23.51 -4.09
CA ASP A 182 -8.03 24.48 -3.27
C ASP A 182 -9.09 23.92 -2.34
N GLU A 183 -9.75 22.80 -2.69
CA GLU A 183 -10.81 22.20 -1.86
C GLU A 183 -10.75 20.66 -1.94
N CYS A 184 -9.88 20.03 -1.16
CA CYS A 184 -9.85 18.57 -1.05
C CYS A 184 -9.82 18.11 0.42
N ASP A 185 -10.33 16.91 0.67
CA ASP A 185 -10.32 16.28 1.98
C ASP A 185 -9.01 15.50 2.22
N VAL A 186 -8.44 14.96 1.14
CA VAL A 186 -7.22 14.14 1.18
C VAL A 186 -6.26 14.52 0.06
N VAL A 187 -4.98 14.68 0.38
CA VAL A 187 -3.89 14.75 -0.58
C VAL A 187 -3.03 13.51 -0.43
N ALA A 188 -2.98 12.65 -1.45
CA ALA A 188 -2.23 11.41 -1.41
C ALA A 188 -0.97 11.47 -2.29
N TRP A 189 0.20 11.27 -1.68
CA TRP A 189 1.48 11.21 -2.35
C TRP A 189 1.91 9.76 -2.52
N THR A 190 1.95 9.27 -3.77
CA THR A 190 2.26 7.86 -4.08
C THR A 190 3.53 7.69 -4.91
N LEU A 191 4.31 8.75 -5.09
CA LEU A 191 5.57 8.67 -5.82
C LEU A 191 6.66 7.99 -4.97
N PRO A 192 7.56 7.22 -5.59
CA PRO A 192 8.69 6.61 -4.90
C PRO A 192 9.61 7.65 -4.27
N ASN A 193 10.35 7.25 -3.25
CA ASN A 193 11.41 8.06 -2.65
C ASN A 193 12.42 8.54 -3.70
N GLY A 194 12.88 9.78 -3.57
CA GLY A 194 13.81 10.41 -4.51
C GLY A 194 13.15 10.92 -5.80
N VAL A 195 11.89 10.63 -6.04
CA VAL A 195 11.07 11.23 -7.09
C VAL A 195 10.22 12.32 -6.43
N GLY A 196 10.86 13.35 -5.96
CA GLY A 196 10.20 14.46 -5.30
C GLY A 196 10.33 15.74 -6.10
N LEU A 197 9.46 16.66 -5.82
CA LEU A 197 9.68 18.05 -6.17
C LEU A 197 10.98 18.50 -5.48
N HIS A 198 11.93 19.01 -6.24
CA HIS A 198 13.15 19.62 -5.71
C HIS A 198 12.86 20.97 -5.01
N GLN A 199 11.59 21.29 -4.80
CA GLN A 199 11.08 22.52 -4.20
C GLN A 199 9.96 22.17 -3.22
N PRO A 200 9.63 23.07 -2.28
CA PRO A 200 8.39 22.95 -1.50
C PRO A 200 7.23 22.68 -2.44
N LEU A 201 6.26 21.89 -1.97
CA LEU A 201 5.05 21.65 -2.76
C LEU A 201 4.47 23.02 -3.16
N PRO A 202 3.99 23.20 -4.40
CA PRO A 202 3.52 24.49 -4.89
C PRO A 202 2.20 24.93 -4.26
N PHE A 203 1.74 24.26 -3.22
CA PHE A 203 0.52 24.59 -2.50
C PHE A 203 0.78 24.62 -0.99
N ASP A 204 0.09 25.50 -0.30
CA ASP A 204 0.16 25.58 1.14
C ASP A 204 -0.47 24.33 1.77
N ALA A 205 0.24 23.72 2.72
CA ALA A 205 -0.32 22.65 3.51
C ALA A 205 -1.55 23.16 4.26
N ARG A 206 -2.70 22.49 4.07
CA ARG A 206 -3.98 22.91 4.64
C ARG A 206 -4.33 22.03 5.81
N THR A 207 -4.64 22.64 6.93
CA THR A 207 -5.09 21.93 8.14
C THR A 207 -6.46 21.27 7.96
N SER A 208 -7.24 21.67 6.95
CA SER A 208 -8.53 21.05 6.60
C SER A 208 -8.37 19.70 5.91
N ALA A 209 -7.32 19.50 5.10
CA ALA A 209 -7.04 18.24 4.41
C ALA A 209 -6.14 17.32 5.23
N VAL A 210 -6.27 16.01 5.03
CA VAL A 210 -5.33 15.01 5.53
C VAL A 210 -4.32 14.65 4.44
N ALA A 211 -3.03 14.71 4.76
CA ALA A 211 -1.99 14.20 3.88
C ALA A 211 -1.81 12.69 4.06
N LEU A 212 -1.89 11.92 2.99
CA LEU A 212 -1.40 10.54 2.95
C LEU A 212 -0.05 10.53 2.23
N ASP A 213 1.03 10.32 2.95
CA ASP A 213 2.36 10.11 2.36
C ASP A 213 2.75 8.64 2.50
N VAL A 214 2.76 7.90 1.39
CA VAL A 214 3.06 6.45 1.41
C VAL A 214 4.54 6.14 1.64
N THR A 215 5.37 7.17 1.73
CA THR A 215 6.78 7.05 2.11
C THR A 215 6.89 6.65 3.57
N TYR A 216 7.69 5.65 3.87
CA TYR A 216 7.92 5.19 5.25
C TYR A 216 9.41 5.23 5.65
N HIS A 217 10.32 5.40 4.69
CA HIS A 217 11.76 5.52 4.95
C HIS A 217 12.46 6.32 3.82
N PRO A 218 13.20 7.44 4.10
CA PRO A 218 13.21 8.13 5.39
C PRO A 218 11.83 8.73 5.73
N TRP A 219 11.56 8.88 7.01
CA TRP A 219 10.34 9.51 7.51
C TRP A 219 10.68 10.78 8.32
N PRO A 220 9.91 11.90 8.21
CA PRO A 220 8.80 12.11 7.28
C PRO A 220 9.25 12.26 5.82
N GLY A 221 8.38 11.89 4.86
CA GLY A 221 8.54 12.22 3.47
C GLY A 221 8.24 13.71 3.18
N PRO A 222 8.46 14.20 1.94
CA PRO A 222 8.32 15.62 1.63
C PRO A 222 6.93 16.20 1.89
N LEU A 223 5.87 15.46 1.55
CA LEU A 223 4.50 15.88 1.81
C LEU A 223 4.22 15.91 3.32
N ALA A 224 4.54 14.84 4.01
CA ALA A 224 4.31 14.72 5.43
C ALA A 224 5.05 15.81 6.21
N ALA A 225 6.29 16.14 5.83
CA ALA A 225 7.08 17.18 6.48
C ALA A 225 6.37 18.54 6.43
N GLN A 226 5.85 18.95 5.25
CA GLN A 226 5.15 20.22 5.10
C GLN A 226 3.84 20.28 5.88
N TRP A 227 3.07 19.17 5.91
CA TRP A 227 1.83 19.10 6.70
C TRP A 227 2.09 19.20 8.19
N LEU A 228 3.11 18.49 8.68
CA LEU A 228 3.50 18.52 10.11
C LEU A 228 4.00 19.90 10.53
N GLU A 229 4.70 20.63 9.66
CA GLU A 229 5.21 21.99 9.94
C GLU A 229 4.10 22.98 10.24
N VAL A 230 2.94 22.85 9.59
CA VAL A 230 1.77 23.71 9.83
C VAL A 230 0.78 23.13 10.84
N GLY A 231 1.11 21.99 11.48
CA GLY A 231 0.23 21.31 12.43
C GLY A 231 -0.93 20.58 11.77
N GLY A 232 -0.79 20.21 10.49
CA GLY A 232 -1.77 19.43 9.74
C GLY A 232 -1.77 17.95 10.12
N ARG A 233 -2.83 17.24 9.72
CA ARG A 233 -3.00 15.80 9.98
C ARG A 233 -2.35 14.98 8.87
N VAL A 234 -1.65 13.91 9.26
CA VAL A 234 -0.93 13.03 8.32
C VAL A 234 -1.29 11.57 8.59
N ALA A 235 -1.72 10.88 7.56
CA ALA A 235 -1.75 9.42 7.49
C ALA A 235 -0.37 8.96 6.98
N SER A 236 0.39 8.27 7.81
CA SER A 236 1.77 7.94 7.48
C SER A 236 1.91 6.67 6.67
N GLY A 237 2.94 6.62 5.82
CA GLY A 237 3.33 5.39 5.14
C GLY A 237 3.72 4.26 6.11
N ARG A 238 4.15 4.58 7.34
CA ARG A 238 4.39 3.58 8.41
C ARG A 238 3.10 2.96 8.91
N ASP A 239 2.04 3.75 9.12
CA ASP A 239 0.73 3.23 9.52
C ASP A 239 0.10 2.41 8.40
N MET A 240 0.15 2.89 7.14
CA MET A 240 -0.26 2.10 5.99
C MET A 240 0.49 0.75 5.92
N LEU A 241 1.81 0.78 6.10
CA LEU A 241 2.65 -0.42 6.06
C LEU A 241 2.28 -1.40 7.18
N LEU A 242 2.00 -0.90 8.39
CA LEU A 242 1.56 -1.71 9.52
C LEU A 242 0.22 -2.38 9.22
N HIS A 243 -0.78 -1.60 8.86
CA HIS A 243 -2.14 -2.11 8.70
C HIS A 243 -2.28 -3.10 7.53
N GLN A 244 -1.59 -2.84 6.39
CA GLN A 244 -1.56 -3.82 5.30
C GLN A 244 -0.84 -5.11 5.72
N ALA A 245 0.22 -5.02 6.55
CA ALA A 245 0.94 -6.19 7.03
C ALA A 245 0.11 -7.02 8.03
N VAL A 246 -0.69 -6.40 8.90
CA VAL A 246 -1.66 -7.12 9.74
C VAL A 246 -2.61 -7.96 8.88
N ARG A 247 -3.15 -7.39 7.78
CA ARG A 247 -3.99 -8.13 6.83
C ARG A 247 -3.24 -9.27 6.14
N GLN A 248 -1.96 -9.08 5.83
CA GLN A 248 -1.11 -10.14 5.29
C GLN A 248 -0.92 -11.27 6.31
N VAL A 249 -0.65 -10.95 7.57
CA VAL A 249 -0.51 -11.95 8.63
C VAL A 249 -1.80 -12.77 8.80
N ARG A 250 -2.99 -12.10 8.82
CA ARG A 250 -4.29 -12.81 8.81
C ARG A 250 -4.35 -13.81 7.65
N PHE A 251 -4.03 -13.37 6.45
CA PHE A 251 -4.11 -14.19 5.25
C PHE A 251 -3.14 -15.36 5.29
N PHE A 252 -1.90 -15.16 5.71
CA PHE A 252 -0.94 -16.24 5.85
C PHE A 252 -1.31 -17.25 6.93
N VAL A 253 -1.93 -16.82 8.03
CA VAL A 253 -2.33 -17.68 9.14
C VAL A 253 -3.61 -18.45 8.83
N SER A 254 -4.66 -17.76 8.40
CA SER A 254 -6.03 -18.31 8.28
C SER A 254 -6.50 -18.55 6.84
N GLY A 255 -5.79 -18.03 5.83
CA GLY A 255 -6.27 -18.00 4.44
C GLY A 255 -7.29 -16.89 4.15
N GLN A 256 -7.59 -16.02 5.13
CA GLN A 256 -8.59 -14.97 5.01
C GLN A 256 -8.06 -13.63 5.55
N THR A 257 -8.31 -12.54 4.82
CA THR A 257 -7.88 -11.20 5.23
C THR A 257 -8.83 -10.54 6.23
N GLU A 258 -10.11 -10.95 6.24
CA GLU A 258 -11.16 -10.30 7.02
C GLU A 258 -11.32 -10.88 8.43
N VAL A 259 -10.87 -12.12 8.66
CA VAL A 259 -10.96 -12.77 9.97
C VAL A 259 -9.83 -12.26 10.86
N PRO A 260 -10.14 -11.59 11.98
CA PRO A 260 -9.13 -11.14 12.93
C PRO A 260 -8.31 -12.30 13.47
N LEU A 261 -7.06 -12.01 13.85
CA LEU A 261 -6.20 -12.95 14.58
C LEU A 261 -6.68 -13.09 16.03
N ASP A 262 -6.35 -14.22 16.66
CA ASP A 262 -6.50 -14.36 18.11
C ASP A 262 -5.83 -13.28 18.88
N ASP A 263 -5.83 -12.49 19.60
CA ASP A 263 -5.05 -11.36 20.15
C ASP A 263 -4.47 -10.43 19.07
N GLU A 264 -5.27 -10.00 18.10
CA GLU A 264 -4.80 -9.10 17.05
C GLU A 264 -4.29 -7.76 17.56
N SER A 265 -4.87 -7.25 18.63
CA SER A 265 -4.39 -6.02 19.27
C SER A 265 -2.97 -6.16 19.81
N GLY A 266 -2.63 -7.30 20.38
CA GLY A 266 -1.26 -7.63 20.80
C GLY A 266 -0.30 -7.78 19.64
N VAL A 267 -0.75 -8.42 18.54
CA VAL A 267 0.04 -8.51 17.30
C VAL A 267 0.33 -7.12 16.74
N GLU A 268 -0.68 -6.26 16.60
CA GLU A 268 -0.52 -4.90 16.08
C GLU A 268 0.42 -4.08 16.98
N ALA A 269 0.28 -4.18 18.30
CA ALA A 269 1.16 -3.49 19.25
C ALA A 269 2.63 -3.97 19.12
N ALA A 270 2.86 -5.27 18.99
CA ALA A 270 4.21 -5.83 18.78
C ALA A 270 4.83 -5.36 17.47
N MET A 271 4.05 -5.34 16.38
CA MET A 271 4.50 -4.85 15.08
C MET A 271 4.84 -3.35 15.13
N ARG A 272 3.99 -2.53 15.77
CA ARG A 272 4.20 -1.09 15.93
C ARG A 272 5.47 -0.80 16.73
N ALA A 273 5.64 -1.46 17.89
CA ALA A 273 6.85 -1.33 18.67
C ALA A 273 8.13 -1.70 17.89
N ALA A 274 8.07 -2.70 17.03
CA ALA A 274 9.19 -3.08 16.17
C ALA A 274 9.51 -2.03 15.09
N LEU A 275 8.49 -1.30 14.58
CA LEU A 275 8.70 -0.17 13.66
C LEU A 275 9.35 1.04 14.34
N ASP A 276 9.05 1.29 15.60
CA ASP A 276 9.57 2.44 16.35
C ASP A 276 11.08 2.30 16.66
N LEU A 277 11.63 1.10 16.51
CA LEU A 277 13.05 0.80 16.72
C LEU A 277 13.92 1.00 15.45
N VAL A 278 13.32 1.31 14.29
CA VAL A 278 13.99 1.41 12.97
C VAL A 278 13.64 2.75 12.23
#